data_2c18e3577449353f162c9cbad2e498cc
#
_entry.id   2c18e3577449353f162c9cbad2e498cc
#
_cell.length_a   1.000
_cell.length_b   1.000
_cell.length_c   1.000
_cell.angle_alpha   90.00
_cell.angle_beta   90.00
_cell.angle_gamma   90.00
#
_symmetry.space_group_name_H-M   'P 1'
#
loop_
_entity.id
_entity.type
_entity.pdbx_description
1 polymer ?
#
loop_
_entity_poly.entity_id
_entity_poly.type
_entity_poly.pdbx_seq_one_letter_code
_entity_poly.pdbx_strand_id
1 'polypeptide(L)'
;MEQTTEKKTYRICQISWCALGLVVLLGYAMYRKGIQPETIVRLFPPCVFHSLTGLYCPGCGGTRAILELLRGHILLSLWYHPIVVYTVGLYGWYLFTNTMEWLSQGKLSIGSRYHSWYGIVAAILVIANCLLRNILLIVFHVIL
;
A
#
# COMPACT_ATOMS: atom_id res chain seq x y z
N MET A 1 14.69 -25.15 15.59
CA MET A 1 14.66 -24.06 14.59
C MET A 1 13.25 -23.49 14.40
N GLU A 2 12.21 -24.26 14.47
CA GLU A 2 10.80 -23.86 14.27
C GLU A 2 10.29 -22.87 15.32
N GLN A 3 10.49 -23.11 16.60
CA GLN A 3 10.07 -22.22 17.69
C GLN A 3 10.66 -20.79 17.64
N THR A 4 11.87 -20.63 17.08
CA THR A 4 12.50 -19.32 16.95
C THR A 4 11.84 -18.50 15.85
N THR A 5 11.37 -19.14 14.79
CA THR A 5 10.68 -18.51 13.66
C THR A 5 9.28 -18.05 14.07
N GLU A 6 8.54 -18.86 14.82
CA GLU A 6 7.22 -18.49 15.34
C GLU A 6 7.27 -17.27 16.26
N LYS A 7 8.18 -17.27 17.24
CA LYS A 7 8.38 -16.10 18.14
C LYS A 7 8.72 -14.82 17.37
N LYS A 8 9.48 -14.93 16.27
CA LYS A 8 9.83 -13.81 15.42
C LYS A 8 8.60 -13.28 14.66
N THR A 9 7.78 -14.17 14.13
CA THR A 9 6.54 -13.81 13.40
C THR A 9 5.56 -13.09 14.34
N TYR A 10 5.36 -13.58 15.55
CA TYR A 10 4.48 -12.93 16.53
C TYR A 10 4.98 -11.54 16.96
N ARG A 11 6.29 -11.37 17.16
CA ARG A 11 6.86 -10.04 17.42
C ARG A 11 6.63 -9.07 16.26
N ILE A 12 6.82 -9.52 15.04
CA ILE A 12 6.56 -8.69 13.84
C ILE A 12 5.09 -8.29 13.80
N CYS A 13 4.18 -9.22 14.06
CA CYS A 13 2.75 -8.93 14.09
C CYS A 13 2.38 -7.91 15.18
N GLN A 14 2.92 -8.03 16.38
CA GLN A 14 2.71 -7.06 17.46
C GLN A 14 3.25 -5.67 17.11
N ILE A 15 4.48 -5.59 16.59
CA ILE A 15 5.08 -4.32 16.14
C ILE A 15 4.23 -3.70 15.03
N SER A 16 3.71 -4.50 14.11
CA SER A 16 2.85 -4.03 13.03
C SER A 16 1.53 -3.45 13.54
N TRP A 17 0.90 -4.06 14.53
CA TRP A 17 -0.30 -3.52 15.17
C TRP A 17 -0.02 -2.22 15.93
N CYS A 18 1.11 -2.14 16.64
CA CYS A 18 1.54 -0.91 17.30
C CYS A 18 1.80 0.21 16.29
N ALA A 19 2.49 -0.09 15.20
CA ALA A 19 2.75 0.86 14.12
C ALA A 19 1.46 1.34 13.44
N LEU A 20 0.54 0.42 13.15
CA LEU A 20 -0.78 0.76 12.59
C LEU A 20 -1.56 1.67 13.55
N GLY A 21 -1.61 1.32 14.83
CA GLY A 21 -2.27 2.14 15.86
C GLY A 21 -1.67 3.54 15.96
N LEU A 22 -0.34 3.65 15.88
CA LEU A 22 0.36 4.93 15.88
C LEU A 22 0.00 5.77 14.65
N VAL A 23 -0.03 5.16 13.45
CA VAL A 23 -0.41 5.85 12.21
C VAL A 23 -1.85 6.35 12.28
N VAL A 24 -2.78 5.54 12.78
CA VAL A 24 -4.18 5.92 12.96
C VAL A 24 -4.30 7.06 13.97
N LEU A 25 -3.58 7.00 15.08
CA LEU A 25 -3.59 8.04 16.11
C LEU A 25 -3.04 9.36 15.59
N LEU A 26 -1.93 9.33 14.86
CA LEU A 26 -1.35 10.51 14.21
C LEU A 26 -2.29 11.08 13.16
N GLY A 27 -2.89 10.24 12.31
CA GLY A 27 -3.89 10.66 11.33
C GLY A 27 -5.12 11.33 11.98
N TYR A 28 -5.61 10.76 13.08
CA TYR A 28 -6.70 11.35 13.86
C TYR A 28 -6.32 12.68 14.50
N ALA A 29 -5.11 12.77 15.06
CA ALA A 29 -4.61 14.01 15.64
C ALA A 29 -4.46 15.13 14.60
N MET A 30 -4.01 14.80 13.39
CA MET A 30 -3.91 15.72 12.27
C MET A 30 -5.30 16.16 11.79
N TYR A 31 -6.23 15.25 11.68
CA TYR A 31 -7.63 15.56 11.35
C TYR A 31 -8.24 16.52 12.36
N ARG A 32 -8.04 16.28 13.66
CA ARG A 32 -8.48 17.17 14.74
C ARG A 32 -7.91 18.59 14.65
N LYS A 33 -6.68 18.74 14.14
CA LYS A 33 -6.03 20.03 13.89
C LYS A 33 -6.46 20.69 12.56
N GLY A 34 -7.41 20.11 11.83
CA GLY A 34 -7.87 20.63 10.55
C GLY A 34 -6.86 20.47 9.41
N ILE A 35 -5.82 19.67 9.59
CA ILE A 35 -4.83 19.41 8.54
C ILE A 35 -5.44 18.38 7.57
N GLN A 36 -5.82 18.87 6.40
CA GLN A 36 -6.34 17.99 5.34
C GLN A 36 -5.20 17.14 4.75
N PRO A 37 -5.43 15.84 4.46
CA PRO A 37 -4.41 14.98 3.87
C PRO A 37 -3.89 15.52 2.53
N GLU A 38 -4.69 16.29 1.82
CA GLU A 38 -4.32 16.98 0.57
C GLU A 38 -3.22 18.03 0.78
N THR A 39 -3.20 18.69 1.92
CA THR A 39 -2.17 19.68 2.29
C THR A 39 -0.80 18.99 2.38
N ILE A 40 -0.76 17.79 2.94
CA ILE A 40 0.47 16.99 3.05
C ILE A 40 0.97 16.60 1.66
N VAL A 41 0.06 16.17 0.78
CA VAL A 41 0.42 15.78 -0.59
C VAL A 41 0.96 16.94 -1.42
N ARG A 42 0.44 18.15 -1.21
CA ARG A 42 0.93 19.38 -1.88
C ARG A 42 2.35 19.77 -1.44
N LEU A 43 2.80 19.31 -0.26
CA LEU A 43 4.19 19.51 0.18
C LEU A 43 5.21 18.65 -0.59
N PHE A 44 4.76 17.56 -1.24
CA PHE A 44 5.65 16.74 -2.04
C PHE A 44 5.88 17.38 -3.41
N PRO A 45 7.13 17.54 -3.85
CA PRO A 45 7.42 18.08 -5.16
C PRO A 45 6.83 17.21 -6.27
N PRO A 46 6.48 17.79 -7.42
CA PRO A 46 6.05 17.02 -8.59
C PRO A 46 7.14 16.02 -8.99
N CYS A 47 6.72 14.92 -9.60
CA CYS A 47 7.66 13.87 -10.02
C CYS A 47 8.70 14.43 -11.00
N VAL A 48 9.96 14.43 -10.60
CA VAL A 48 11.08 14.93 -11.41
C VAL A 48 11.15 14.22 -12.76
N PHE A 49 10.91 12.90 -12.78
CA PHE A 49 10.89 12.13 -14.02
C PHE A 49 9.80 12.62 -14.99
N HIS A 50 8.61 12.85 -14.48
CA HIS A 50 7.50 13.37 -15.28
C HIS A 50 7.76 14.80 -15.78
N SER A 51 8.37 15.63 -14.95
CA SER A 51 8.72 17.01 -15.32
C SER A 51 9.80 17.09 -16.41
N LEU A 52 10.74 16.13 -16.43
CA LEU A 52 11.85 16.11 -17.40
C LEU A 52 11.49 15.40 -18.71
N THR A 53 10.74 14.30 -18.65
CA THR A 53 10.48 13.44 -19.80
C THR A 53 9.06 13.57 -20.35
N GLY A 54 8.13 14.16 -19.59
CA GLY A 54 6.69 14.16 -19.90
C GLY A 54 6.01 12.80 -19.70
N LEU A 55 6.77 11.75 -19.37
CA LEU A 55 6.24 10.39 -19.19
C LEU A 55 5.94 10.08 -17.73
N TYR A 56 4.99 9.19 -17.48
CA TYR A 56 4.69 8.72 -16.13
C TYR A 56 5.75 7.72 -15.65
N CYS A 57 6.31 7.96 -14.46
CA CYS A 57 7.18 7.00 -13.79
C CYS A 57 6.38 5.84 -13.17
N PRO A 58 7.02 4.71 -12.83
CA PRO A 58 6.35 3.56 -12.21
C PRO A 58 5.62 3.87 -10.89
N GLY A 59 6.01 4.94 -10.18
CA GLY A 59 5.40 5.37 -8.92
C GLY A 59 4.36 6.49 -9.06
N CYS A 60 4.20 7.06 -10.28
CA CYS A 60 3.27 8.15 -10.50
C CYS A 60 1.82 7.73 -10.22
N GLY A 61 1.12 8.52 -9.40
CA GLY A 61 -0.25 8.24 -8.97
C GLY A 61 -0.35 7.49 -7.65
N GLY A 62 0.75 6.95 -7.09
CA GLY A 62 0.74 6.24 -5.82
C GLY A 62 0.19 7.07 -4.66
N THR A 63 0.59 8.32 -4.56
CA THR A 63 0.11 9.23 -3.50
C THR A 63 -1.39 9.52 -3.63
N ARG A 64 -1.88 9.73 -4.86
CA ARG A 64 -3.32 9.89 -5.12
C ARG A 64 -4.08 8.61 -4.79
N ALA A 65 -3.54 7.45 -5.17
CA ALA A 65 -4.14 6.16 -4.85
C ALA A 65 -4.27 5.94 -3.34
N ILE A 66 -3.25 6.29 -2.54
CA ILE A 66 -3.30 6.22 -1.07
C ILE A 66 -4.40 7.15 -0.52
N LEU A 67 -4.48 8.38 -1.02
CA LEU A 67 -5.52 9.32 -0.57
C LEU A 67 -6.93 8.82 -0.86
N GLU A 68 -7.18 8.33 -2.08
CA GLU A 68 -8.50 7.82 -2.44
C GLU A 68 -8.84 6.55 -1.66
N LEU A 69 -7.84 5.71 -1.35
CA LEU A 69 -8.04 4.56 -0.48
C LEU A 69 -8.44 4.97 0.94
N LEU A 70 -7.77 5.99 1.50
CA LEU A 70 -8.10 6.54 2.83
C LEU A 70 -9.49 7.19 2.87
N ARG A 71 -10.00 7.69 1.74
CA ARG A 71 -11.37 8.19 1.58
C ARG A 71 -12.40 7.08 1.40
N GLY A 72 -11.98 5.83 1.27
CA GLY A 72 -12.85 4.68 1.01
C GLY A 72 -13.15 4.44 -0.48
N HIS A 73 -12.55 5.20 -1.39
CA HIS A 73 -12.75 5.06 -2.83
C HIS A 73 -11.80 4.01 -3.42
N ILE A 74 -12.06 2.73 -3.14
CA ILE A 74 -11.19 1.61 -3.53
C ILE A 74 -11.01 1.52 -5.05
N LEU A 75 -12.08 1.68 -5.83
CA LEU A 75 -12.03 1.60 -7.28
C LEU A 75 -11.18 2.74 -7.88
N LEU A 76 -11.28 3.94 -7.32
CA LEU A 76 -10.49 5.08 -7.76
C LEU A 76 -9.02 4.90 -7.39
N SER A 77 -8.74 4.36 -6.20
CA SER A 77 -7.38 3.99 -5.79
C SER A 77 -6.78 2.95 -6.73
N LEU A 78 -7.55 1.93 -7.11
CA LEU A 78 -7.12 0.91 -8.07
C LEU A 78 -6.80 1.51 -9.45
N TRP A 79 -7.61 2.46 -9.90
CA TRP A 79 -7.39 3.18 -11.15
C TRP A 79 -6.11 4.02 -11.13
N TYR A 80 -5.85 4.71 -10.01
CA TYR A 80 -4.63 5.50 -9.88
C TYR A 80 -3.37 4.63 -9.74
N HIS A 81 -3.40 3.59 -8.90
CA HIS A 81 -2.24 2.70 -8.74
C HIS A 81 -2.63 1.36 -8.10
N PRO A 82 -2.79 0.29 -8.88
CA PRO A 82 -3.27 -1.00 -8.39
C PRO A 82 -2.39 -1.62 -7.31
N ILE A 83 -1.08 -1.31 -7.29
CA ILE A 83 -0.15 -1.82 -6.27
C ILE A 83 -0.53 -1.39 -4.85
N VAL A 84 -1.14 -0.21 -4.68
CA VAL A 84 -1.53 0.31 -3.36
C VAL A 84 -2.61 -0.58 -2.75
N VAL A 85 -3.67 -0.85 -3.51
CA VAL A 85 -4.76 -1.73 -3.06
C VAL A 85 -4.26 -3.16 -2.84
N TYR A 86 -3.41 -3.66 -3.75
CA TYR A 86 -2.78 -4.97 -3.63
C TYR A 86 -1.96 -5.10 -2.33
N THR A 87 -1.08 -4.13 -2.07
CA THR A 87 -0.20 -4.14 -0.89
C THR A 87 -0.99 -4.05 0.41
N VAL A 88 -1.98 -3.15 0.48
CA VAL A 88 -2.83 -3.00 1.66
C VAL A 88 -3.67 -4.24 1.90
N GLY A 89 -4.24 -4.83 0.84
CA GLY A 89 -5.02 -6.07 0.94
C GLY A 89 -4.17 -7.26 1.38
N LEU A 90 -2.98 -7.42 0.81
CA LEU A 90 -2.06 -8.50 1.15
C LEU A 90 -1.52 -8.37 2.57
N TYR A 91 -1.18 -7.14 2.97
CA TYR A 91 -0.72 -6.86 4.34
C TYR A 91 -1.84 -7.05 5.37
N GLY A 92 -3.06 -6.60 5.05
CA GLY A 92 -4.23 -6.83 5.89
C GLY A 92 -4.53 -8.33 6.06
N TRP A 93 -4.45 -9.10 4.98
CA TRP A 93 -4.59 -10.56 5.04
C TRP A 93 -3.50 -11.21 5.90
N TYR A 94 -2.25 -10.78 5.74
CA TYR A 94 -1.14 -11.25 6.56
C TYR A 94 -1.37 -10.95 8.04
N LEU A 95 -1.75 -9.73 8.40
CA LEU A 95 -2.03 -9.36 9.78
C LEU A 95 -3.21 -10.17 10.34
N PHE A 96 -4.29 -10.31 9.58
CA PHE A 96 -5.48 -11.02 10.00
C PHE A 96 -5.18 -12.49 10.30
N THR A 97 -4.54 -13.20 9.36
CA THR A 97 -4.25 -14.63 9.52
C THR A 97 -3.29 -14.91 10.67
N ASN A 98 -2.22 -14.12 10.79
CA ASN A 98 -1.24 -14.30 11.88
C ASN A 98 -1.83 -13.89 13.25
N THR A 99 -2.73 -12.92 13.30
CA THR A 99 -3.42 -12.55 14.55
C THR A 99 -4.38 -13.65 14.98
N MET A 100 -5.12 -14.27 14.05
CA MET A 100 -5.99 -15.40 14.33
C MET A 100 -5.21 -16.61 14.83
N GLU A 101 -4.07 -16.91 14.25
CA GLU A 101 -3.20 -17.98 14.73
C GLU A 101 -2.67 -17.69 16.13
N TRP A 102 -2.26 -16.46 16.41
CA TRP A 102 -1.83 -16.04 17.74
C TRP A 102 -2.95 -16.13 18.78
N LEU A 103 -4.16 -15.68 18.45
CA LEU A 103 -5.33 -15.71 19.35
C LEU A 103 -5.77 -17.15 19.68
N SER A 104 -5.64 -18.06 18.69
CA SER A 104 -5.97 -19.48 18.83
C SER A 104 -4.87 -20.29 19.52
N GLN A 105 -3.80 -19.63 20.02
CA GLN A 105 -2.64 -20.29 20.64
C GLN A 105 -2.04 -21.40 19.76
N GLY A 106 -2.00 -21.20 18.44
CA GLY A 106 -1.43 -22.16 17.49
C GLY A 106 -2.36 -23.32 17.12
N LYS A 107 -3.61 -23.36 17.61
CA LYS A 107 -4.57 -24.42 17.24
C LYS A 107 -5.03 -24.31 15.78
N LEU A 108 -5.04 -23.09 15.24
CA LEU A 108 -5.35 -22.81 13.83
C LEU A 108 -4.05 -22.42 13.14
N SER A 109 -3.45 -23.34 12.41
CA SER A 109 -2.26 -23.07 11.58
C SER A 109 -2.65 -22.40 10.26
N ILE A 110 -3.17 -21.16 10.33
CA ILE A 110 -3.65 -20.39 9.17
C ILE A 110 -2.67 -19.27 8.81
N GLY A 111 -1.62 -19.08 9.61
CA GLY A 111 -0.65 -17.99 9.43
C GLY A 111 -0.09 -17.94 8.02
N SER A 112 -0.35 -16.85 7.32
CA SER A 112 0.17 -16.64 5.97
C SER A 112 1.67 -16.39 6.03
N ARG A 113 2.45 -17.22 5.32
CA ARG A 113 3.90 -17.04 5.17
C ARG A 113 4.18 -16.26 3.88
N TYR A 114 5.22 -15.42 3.92
CA TYR A 114 5.66 -14.71 2.72
C TYR A 114 6.10 -15.72 1.64
N HIS A 115 5.60 -15.50 0.43
CA HIS A 115 5.97 -16.28 -0.75
C HIS A 115 6.51 -15.34 -1.83
N SER A 116 7.56 -15.77 -2.54
CA SER A 116 8.23 -14.93 -3.56
C SER A 116 7.28 -14.46 -4.67
N TRP A 117 6.20 -15.19 -4.92
CA TRP A 117 5.17 -14.82 -5.89
C TRP A 117 4.53 -13.45 -5.61
N TYR A 118 4.39 -13.06 -4.36
CA TYR A 118 3.80 -11.76 -4.00
C TYR A 118 4.63 -10.60 -4.55
N GLY A 119 5.97 -10.73 -4.53
CA GLY A 119 6.88 -9.76 -5.11
C GLY A 119 6.81 -9.72 -6.64
N ILE A 120 6.70 -10.89 -7.28
CA ILE A 120 6.58 -10.97 -8.74
C ILE A 120 5.27 -10.31 -9.21
N VAL A 121 4.15 -10.60 -8.57
CA VAL A 121 2.86 -9.99 -8.89
C VAL A 121 2.92 -8.47 -8.67
N ALA A 122 3.53 -8.01 -7.58
CA ALA A 122 3.74 -6.59 -7.32
C ALA A 122 4.52 -5.90 -8.45
N ALA A 123 5.63 -6.51 -8.90
CA ALA A 123 6.44 -5.99 -9.99
C ALA A 123 5.65 -5.92 -11.31
N ILE A 124 4.90 -6.97 -11.64
CA ILE A 124 4.04 -7.01 -12.84
C ILE A 124 3.00 -5.89 -12.78
N LEU A 125 2.33 -5.68 -11.64
CA LEU A 125 1.33 -4.63 -11.47
C LEU A 125 1.92 -3.23 -11.68
N VAL A 126 3.12 -2.98 -11.14
CA VAL A 126 3.81 -1.69 -11.32
C VAL A 126 4.18 -1.44 -12.77
N ILE A 127 4.76 -2.44 -13.44
CA ILE A 127 5.18 -2.33 -14.84
C ILE A 127 3.96 -2.16 -15.74
N ALA A 128 2.93 -2.99 -15.57
CA ALA A 128 1.71 -2.91 -16.35
C ALA A 128 1.01 -1.55 -16.20
N ASN A 129 0.90 -1.04 -14.98
CA ASN A 129 0.32 0.29 -14.73
C ASN A 129 1.14 1.41 -15.39
N CYS A 130 2.47 1.34 -15.31
CA CYS A 130 3.36 2.31 -15.96
C CYS A 130 3.19 2.30 -17.48
N LEU A 131 3.19 1.12 -18.09
CA LEU A 131 3.01 0.97 -19.54
C LEU A 131 1.63 1.47 -19.98
N LEU A 132 0.57 1.04 -19.28
CA LEU A 132 -0.80 1.45 -19.61
C LEU A 132 -0.96 2.97 -19.59
N ARG A 133 -0.46 3.63 -18.55
CA ARG A 133 -0.54 5.10 -18.42
C ARG A 133 0.23 5.83 -19.50
N ASN A 134 1.42 5.36 -19.85
CA ASN A 134 2.22 5.96 -20.91
C ASN A 134 1.59 5.73 -22.29
N ILE A 135 1.01 4.55 -22.52
CA ILE A 135 0.25 4.29 -23.77
C ILE A 135 -0.95 5.21 -23.87
N LEU A 136 -1.75 5.36 -22.80
CA LEU A 136 -2.90 6.25 -22.76
C LEU A 136 -2.50 7.72 -22.99
N LEU A 137 -1.37 8.15 -22.41
CA LEU A 137 -0.84 9.49 -22.63
C LEU A 137 -0.46 9.72 -24.09
N ILE A 138 0.27 8.78 -24.70
CA ILE A 138 0.80 8.91 -26.06
C ILE A 138 -0.34 8.79 -27.11
N VAL A 139 -1.21 7.81 -26.96
CA VAL A 139 -2.26 7.49 -27.96
C VAL A 139 -3.45 8.43 -27.87
N PHE A 140 -3.89 8.73 -26.65
CA PHE A 140 -5.13 9.49 -26.44
C PHE A 140 -4.92 10.91 -25.93
N HIS A 141 -3.69 11.33 -25.68
CA HIS A 141 -3.36 12.61 -25.04
C HIS A 141 -4.12 12.85 -23.73
N VAL A 142 -4.48 11.77 -23.03
CA VAL A 142 -5.21 11.82 -21.75
C VAL A 142 -4.19 12.00 -20.63
N ILE A 143 -4.21 13.16 -20.01
CA ILE A 143 -3.41 13.44 -18.80
C ILE A 143 -4.21 12.93 -17.59
N LEU A 144 -3.72 11.92 -16.92
CA LEU A 144 -4.32 11.27 -15.74
C LEU A 144 -3.82 11.81 -14.41
#